data_8384c9af7f29be1fd6149bb3aca2c5c2
#
_entry.id   8384c9af7f29be1fd6149bb3aca2c5c2
#
_cell.length_a   1.000
_cell.length_b   1.000
_cell.length_c   1.000
_cell.angle_alpha   90.00
_cell.angle_beta   90.00
_cell.angle_gamma   90.00
#
_symmetry.space_group_name_H-M   'P 1'
#
loop_
_entity.id
_entity.type
_entity.pdbx_description
1 polymer ?
#
loop_
_entity_poly.entity_id
_entity_poly.type
_entity_poly.pdbx_seq_one_letter_code
_entity_poly.pdbx_strand_id
1 'polypeptide(L)'
;MPISILPSRHSKIGALTIEATLSESHSMTSTVTKFPVEDGVATDHIVNDPVKVSLDCFISNTPLNGQDPANFAQEAFDLLTQMWETRELITVVTQFKVYVDMAITDITVPRNARTGDAINFTVDLMKIKKVQATTVTVYQNTLSEEVVDQATSTINTGAVTP
;
A
#
# COMPACT_ATOMS: atom_id res chain seq x y z
N MET A 1 -23.94 -2.69 38.13
CA MET A 1 -22.96 -2.11 37.19
C MET A 1 -22.79 -3.10 36.05
N PRO A 2 -23.24 -2.81 34.83
CA PRO A 2 -22.93 -3.69 33.73
C PRO A 2 -21.43 -3.60 33.43
N ILE A 3 -20.72 -4.72 33.53
CA ILE A 3 -19.34 -4.83 33.07
C ILE A 3 -19.42 -4.77 31.54
N SER A 4 -19.06 -3.62 30.98
CA SER A 4 -18.84 -3.51 29.54
C SER A 4 -17.57 -4.30 29.22
N ILE A 5 -17.73 -5.53 28.75
CA ILE A 5 -16.67 -6.29 28.12
C ILE A 5 -16.43 -5.56 26.79
N LEU A 6 -15.44 -4.71 26.75
CA LEU A 6 -14.90 -4.18 25.50
C LEU A 6 -14.56 -5.39 24.62
N PRO A 7 -15.13 -5.53 23.42
CA PRO A 7 -14.71 -6.57 22.53
C PRO A 7 -13.23 -6.40 22.28
N SER A 8 -12.43 -7.41 22.63
CA SER A 8 -11.01 -7.46 22.31
C SER A 8 -10.90 -7.34 20.79
N ARG A 9 -10.42 -6.20 20.31
CA ARG A 9 -10.21 -5.98 18.89
C ARG A 9 -8.99 -6.79 18.48
N HIS A 10 -9.23 -7.97 17.95
CA HIS A 10 -8.17 -8.75 17.34
C HIS A 10 -7.67 -8.03 16.09
N SER A 11 -6.36 -7.90 15.98
CA SER A 11 -5.74 -7.41 14.76
C SER A 11 -5.96 -8.43 13.64
N LYS A 12 -6.05 -7.96 12.39
CA LYS A 12 -6.25 -8.83 11.22
C LYS A 12 -5.25 -8.45 10.13
N ILE A 13 -4.68 -9.45 9.49
CA ILE A 13 -3.83 -9.31 8.32
C ILE A 13 -4.53 -10.04 7.17
N GLY A 14 -5.20 -9.27 6.27
CA GLY A 14 -6.02 -9.86 5.22
C GLY A 14 -7.13 -10.76 5.79
N ALA A 15 -7.09 -12.03 5.43
CA ALA A 15 -8.03 -13.06 5.93
C ALA A 15 -7.64 -13.63 7.30
N LEU A 16 -6.37 -13.45 7.73
CA LEU A 16 -5.86 -13.99 8.98
C LEU A 16 -6.28 -13.13 10.18
N THR A 17 -6.95 -13.75 11.15
CA THR A 17 -7.24 -13.13 12.45
C THR A 17 -6.13 -13.51 13.42
N ILE A 18 -5.50 -12.51 14.03
CA ILE A 18 -4.38 -12.67 14.97
C ILE A 18 -4.94 -12.87 16.37
N GLU A 19 -4.45 -13.86 17.08
CA GLU A 19 -4.86 -14.15 18.46
C GLU A 19 -4.41 -13.04 19.42
N ALA A 20 -3.11 -12.71 19.37
CA ALA A 20 -2.54 -11.64 20.17
C ALA A 20 -1.49 -10.86 19.37
N THR A 21 -1.58 -9.54 19.43
CA THR A 21 -0.54 -8.63 18.94
C THR A 21 0.30 -8.20 20.14
N LEU A 22 1.58 -8.57 20.12
CA LEU A 22 2.53 -8.28 21.19
C LEU A 22 3.09 -6.87 21.08
N SER A 23 3.35 -6.44 19.85
CA SER A 23 3.89 -5.12 19.52
C SER A 23 3.34 -4.63 18.20
N GLU A 24 3.11 -3.33 18.10
CA GLU A 24 2.60 -2.67 16.92
C GLU A 24 3.40 -1.37 16.72
N SER A 25 4.04 -1.24 15.56
CA SER A 25 4.84 -0.07 15.21
C SER A 25 4.37 0.52 13.90
N HIS A 26 4.07 1.82 13.91
CA HIS A 26 3.65 2.59 12.74
C HIS A 26 4.72 3.62 12.40
N SER A 27 5.30 3.52 11.21
CA SER A 27 6.31 4.46 10.71
C SER A 27 5.74 5.31 9.59
N MET A 28 5.73 6.60 9.80
CA MET A 28 5.30 7.62 8.83
C MET A 28 6.43 8.62 8.69
N THR A 29 7.06 8.64 7.52
CA THR A 29 8.18 9.52 7.20
C THR A 29 7.81 10.47 6.08
N SER A 30 8.44 11.65 6.08
CA SER A 30 8.31 12.62 5.02
C SER A 30 9.69 13.11 4.63
N THR A 31 9.93 13.16 3.34
CA THR A 31 11.17 13.70 2.76
C THR A 31 10.94 15.15 2.34
N VAL A 32 11.81 16.03 2.81
CA VAL A 32 11.78 17.47 2.48
C VAL A 32 12.89 17.77 1.48
N THR A 33 12.53 18.35 0.35
CA THR A 33 13.50 18.81 -0.66
C THR A 33 14.20 20.07 -0.16
N LYS A 34 15.53 20.12 -0.29
CA LYS A 34 16.36 21.23 0.16
C LYS A 34 17.17 21.75 -1.03
N PHE A 35 17.15 23.06 -1.26
CA PHE A 35 17.94 23.73 -2.28
C PHE A 35 18.90 24.71 -1.61
N PRO A 36 20.19 24.71 -1.99
CA PRO A 36 21.13 25.74 -1.56
C PRO A 36 20.75 27.08 -2.22
N VAL A 37 20.63 28.13 -1.42
CA VAL A 37 20.46 29.52 -1.84
C VAL A 37 21.53 30.38 -1.24
N GLU A 38 21.77 31.60 -1.76
CA GLU A 38 22.86 32.47 -1.32
C GLU A 38 22.85 32.75 0.19
N ASP A 39 21.67 32.81 0.83
CA ASP A 39 21.50 33.06 2.28
C ASP A 39 21.21 31.80 3.10
N GLY A 40 21.45 30.57 2.57
CA GLY A 40 21.24 29.35 3.33
C GLY A 40 20.59 28.20 2.56
N VAL A 41 19.55 27.61 3.12
CA VAL A 41 18.83 26.46 2.52
C VAL A 41 17.34 26.81 2.43
N ALA A 42 16.82 26.83 1.22
CA ALA A 42 15.38 26.91 0.99
C ALA A 42 14.75 25.50 0.92
N THR A 43 13.55 25.36 1.46
CA THR A 43 12.75 24.14 1.40
C THR A 43 11.48 24.42 0.61
N ASP A 44 11.24 23.67 -0.47
CA ASP A 44 10.15 23.93 -1.39
C ASP A 44 9.05 22.86 -1.34
N HIS A 45 9.42 21.59 -1.17
CA HIS A 45 8.49 20.50 -1.31
C HIS A 45 8.64 19.43 -0.22
N ILE A 46 7.50 18.91 0.25
CA ILE A 46 7.41 17.81 1.23
C ILE A 46 6.71 16.64 0.54
N VAL A 47 7.36 15.49 0.49
CA VAL A 47 6.81 14.24 -0.02
C VAL A 47 6.63 13.27 1.13
N ASN A 48 5.42 12.73 1.29
CA ASN A 48 5.18 11.68 2.26
C ASN A 48 5.57 10.32 1.68
N ASP A 49 6.47 9.65 2.37
CA ASP A 49 6.89 8.29 2.06
C ASP A 49 5.75 7.28 2.33
N PRO A 50 5.79 6.08 1.74
CA PRO A 50 4.82 5.04 2.04
C PRO A 50 4.82 4.69 3.53
N VAL A 51 3.62 4.57 4.10
CA VAL A 51 3.46 4.16 5.49
C VAL A 51 3.96 2.73 5.66
N LYS A 52 4.76 2.49 6.70
CA LYS A 52 5.23 1.17 7.10
C LYS A 52 4.58 0.78 8.43
N VAL A 53 4.20 -0.48 8.53
CA VAL A 53 3.62 -1.06 9.74
C VAL A 53 4.36 -2.35 10.05
N SER A 54 4.86 -2.49 11.26
CA SER A 54 5.47 -3.72 11.77
C SER A 54 4.62 -4.26 12.90
N LEU A 55 4.27 -5.54 12.82
CA LEU A 55 3.43 -6.23 13.79
C LEU A 55 4.15 -7.46 14.32
N ASP A 56 4.35 -7.52 15.64
CA ASP A 56 4.77 -8.73 16.35
C ASP A 56 3.53 -9.46 16.84
N CYS A 57 3.33 -10.66 16.37
CA CYS A 57 2.11 -11.42 16.55
C CYS A 57 2.37 -12.77 17.17
N PHE A 58 1.38 -13.23 17.91
CA PHE A 58 1.36 -14.57 18.51
C PHE A 58 0.09 -15.31 18.09
N ILE A 59 0.24 -16.56 17.68
CA ILE A 59 -0.85 -17.49 17.37
C ILE A 59 -0.53 -18.82 18.03
N SER A 60 -1.49 -19.32 18.80
CA SER A 60 -1.41 -20.64 19.42
C SER A 60 -2.35 -21.63 18.75
N ASN A 61 -2.20 -22.91 19.07
CA ASN A 61 -3.15 -23.94 18.68
C ASN A 61 -4.35 -24.02 19.64
N THR A 62 -4.59 -22.98 20.45
CA THR A 62 -5.76 -22.90 21.32
C THR A 62 -6.94 -22.32 20.53
N PRO A 63 -8.07 -23.03 20.41
CA PRO A 63 -9.15 -22.55 19.56
C PRO A 63 -9.80 -21.28 20.13
N LEU A 64 -9.71 -20.19 19.40
CA LEU A 64 -10.57 -19.05 19.54
C LEU A 64 -11.81 -19.32 18.67
N ASN A 65 -12.97 -19.43 19.27
CA ASN A 65 -14.26 -19.54 18.55
C ASN A 65 -14.50 -20.80 17.71
N GLY A 66 -14.17 -21.99 18.22
CA GLY A 66 -14.60 -23.26 17.63
C GLY A 66 -13.91 -23.68 16.33
N GLN A 67 -12.77 -23.11 16.04
CA GLN A 67 -11.88 -23.61 14.98
C GLN A 67 -11.13 -24.88 15.47
N ASP A 68 -10.73 -25.72 14.53
CA ASP A 68 -9.99 -26.94 14.85
C ASP A 68 -8.61 -26.59 15.45
N PRO A 69 -8.34 -26.95 16.71
CA PRO A 69 -7.14 -26.48 17.41
C PRO A 69 -5.85 -27.10 16.90
N ALA A 70 -5.92 -28.24 16.19
CA ALA A 70 -4.75 -29.08 15.99
C ALA A 70 -3.69 -28.47 15.06
N ASN A 71 -4.06 -27.56 14.12
CA ASN A 71 -3.17 -27.07 13.08
C ASN A 71 -3.28 -25.57 12.82
N PHE A 72 -3.92 -24.81 13.68
CA PHE A 72 -4.20 -23.38 13.42
C PHE A 72 -2.94 -22.54 13.21
N ALA A 73 -1.88 -22.81 13.96
CA ALA A 73 -0.61 -22.12 13.80
C ALA A 73 0.05 -22.44 12.44
N GLN A 74 -0.04 -23.70 11.98
CA GLN A 74 0.48 -24.10 10.68
C GLN A 74 -0.34 -23.48 9.54
N GLU A 75 -1.66 -23.52 9.62
CA GLU A 75 -2.55 -22.89 8.64
C GLU A 75 -2.33 -21.38 8.55
N ALA A 76 -2.10 -20.72 9.68
CA ALA A 76 -1.77 -19.29 9.72
C ALA A 76 -0.45 -19.00 9.01
N PHE A 77 0.57 -19.83 9.20
CA PHE A 77 1.85 -19.69 8.50
C PHE A 77 1.70 -19.93 7.00
N ASP A 78 0.97 -20.95 6.60
CA ASP A 78 0.72 -21.27 5.19
C ASP A 78 -0.07 -20.12 4.51
N LEU A 79 -1.07 -19.57 5.19
CA LEU A 79 -1.84 -18.45 4.69
C LEU A 79 -0.98 -17.17 4.54
N LEU A 80 -0.12 -16.87 5.52
CA LEU A 80 0.81 -15.74 5.42
C LEU A 80 1.78 -15.93 4.25
N THR A 81 2.33 -17.12 4.10
CA THR A 81 3.23 -17.45 2.99
C THR A 81 2.53 -17.30 1.64
N GLN A 82 1.30 -17.80 1.53
CA GLN A 82 0.50 -17.67 0.32
C GLN A 82 0.24 -16.18 -0.02
N MET A 83 -0.17 -15.36 0.96
CA MET A 83 -0.39 -13.92 0.73
C MET A 83 0.88 -13.19 0.27
N TRP A 84 2.03 -13.60 0.80
CA TRP A 84 3.32 -13.05 0.38
C TRP A 84 3.71 -13.50 -1.03
N GLU A 85 3.55 -14.78 -1.38
CA GLU A 85 3.86 -15.34 -2.70
C GLU A 85 2.97 -14.75 -3.80
N THR A 86 1.67 -14.60 -3.54
CA THR A 86 0.70 -14.03 -4.49
C THR A 86 0.87 -12.53 -4.67
N ARG A 87 1.64 -11.85 -3.80
CA ARG A 87 1.83 -10.40 -3.80
C ARG A 87 0.52 -9.64 -3.75
N GLU A 88 -0.45 -10.18 -3.06
CA GLU A 88 -1.77 -9.58 -2.94
C GLU A 88 -1.71 -8.35 -2.04
N LEU A 89 -2.44 -7.30 -2.44
CA LEU A 89 -2.62 -6.13 -1.58
C LEU A 89 -3.72 -6.41 -0.57
N ILE A 90 -3.33 -6.42 0.69
CA ILE A 90 -4.19 -6.81 1.80
C ILE A 90 -4.64 -5.61 2.63
N THR A 91 -5.75 -5.80 3.33
CA THR A 91 -6.21 -4.85 4.36
C THR A 91 -5.71 -5.31 5.72
N VAL A 92 -5.06 -4.41 6.45
CA VAL A 92 -4.56 -4.67 7.80
C VAL A 92 -5.36 -3.87 8.79
N VAL A 93 -5.94 -4.58 9.75
CA VAL A 93 -6.69 -3.97 10.86
C VAL A 93 -5.82 -4.03 12.10
N THR A 94 -5.40 -2.87 12.59
CA THR A 94 -4.65 -2.72 13.82
C THR A 94 -5.55 -2.15 14.92
N GLN A 95 -5.04 -2.04 16.14
CA GLN A 95 -5.81 -1.45 17.23
C GLN A 95 -6.12 0.03 17.01
N PHE A 96 -5.22 0.75 16.35
CA PHE A 96 -5.37 2.19 16.14
C PHE A 96 -6.03 2.55 14.82
N LYS A 97 -5.72 1.80 13.75
CA LYS A 97 -6.14 2.17 12.39
C LYS A 97 -6.30 0.98 11.47
N VAL A 98 -7.15 1.14 10.48
CA VAL A 98 -7.29 0.22 9.35
C VAL A 98 -6.45 0.77 8.18
N TYR A 99 -5.57 -0.07 7.65
CA TYR A 99 -4.76 0.24 6.48
C TYR A 99 -5.21 -0.63 5.31
N VAL A 100 -5.48 0.01 4.20
CA VAL A 100 -5.82 -0.66 2.93
C VAL A 100 -4.64 -0.59 1.98
N ASP A 101 -4.61 -1.51 1.00
CA ASP A 101 -3.55 -1.61 0.00
C ASP A 101 -2.14 -1.77 0.61
N MET A 102 -2.03 -2.65 1.61
CA MET A 102 -0.76 -3.01 2.22
C MET A 102 -0.16 -4.22 1.53
N ALA A 103 1.13 -4.18 1.24
CA ALA A 103 1.91 -5.32 0.78
C ALA A 103 2.79 -5.85 1.91
N ILE A 104 2.92 -7.15 2.02
CA ILE A 104 3.87 -7.78 2.94
C ILE A 104 5.26 -7.62 2.34
N THR A 105 6.18 -7.03 3.09
CA THR A 105 7.57 -6.83 2.67
C THR A 105 8.51 -7.84 3.30
N ASP A 106 8.23 -8.25 4.54
CA ASP A 106 9.01 -9.25 5.25
C ASP A 106 8.12 -10.07 6.20
N ILE A 107 8.46 -11.34 6.39
CA ILE A 107 7.86 -12.23 7.37
C ILE A 107 8.98 -12.97 8.08
N THR A 108 9.12 -12.75 9.36
CA THR A 108 10.10 -13.44 10.19
C THR A 108 9.38 -14.31 11.23
N VAL A 109 9.62 -15.61 11.19
CA VAL A 109 9.03 -16.59 12.13
C VAL A 109 10.13 -17.28 12.89
N PRO A 110 10.57 -16.74 14.03
CA PRO A 110 11.55 -17.42 14.88
C PRO A 110 10.92 -18.63 15.55
N ARG A 111 11.53 -19.79 15.40
CA ARG A 111 11.09 -21.01 16.08
C ARG A 111 12.12 -21.44 17.12
N ASN A 112 11.67 -21.65 18.34
CA ASN A 112 12.50 -22.13 19.43
C ASN A 112 11.75 -23.16 20.28
N ALA A 113 12.47 -23.90 21.10
CA ALA A 113 11.89 -24.95 21.94
C ALA A 113 10.90 -24.45 23.00
N ARG A 114 10.83 -23.14 23.26
CA ARG A 114 9.93 -22.53 24.24
C ARG A 114 8.55 -22.23 23.68
N THR A 115 8.43 -22.07 22.38
CA THR A 115 7.15 -21.74 21.72
C THR A 115 6.27 -22.97 21.50
N GLY A 116 6.84 -24.19 21.58
CA GLY A 116 6.06 -25.43 21.37
C GLY A 116 5.38 -25.42 19.99
N ASP A 117 4.08 -25.66 19.99
CA ASP A 117 3.24 -25.66 18.78
C ASP A 117 2.68 -24.29 18.41
N ALA A 118 2.92 -23.26 19.23
CA ALA A 118 2.57 -21.89 18.92
C ALA A 118 3.61 -21.25 18.01
N ILE A 119 3.22 -20.21 17.26
CA ILE A 119 4.11 -19.39 16.46
C ILE A 119 4.13 -17.94 16.94
N ASN A 120 5.35 -17.43 17.11
CA ASN A 120 5.58 -15.99 17.14
C ASN A 120 6.06 -15.57 15.75
N PHE A 121 5.55 -14.49 15.25
CA PHE A 121 6.01 -13.98 13.96
C PHE A 121 5.96 -12.46 13.91
N THR A 122 6.89 -11.89 13.19
CA THR A 122 6.92 -10.48 12.87
C THR A 122 6.59 -10.32 11.40
N VAL A 123 5.64 -9.42 11.08
CA VAL A 123 5.28 -9.08 9.71
C VAL A 123 5.53 -7.61 9.49
N ASP A 124 6.33 -7.30 8.50
CA ASP A 124 6.55 -5.94 8.01
C ASP A 124 5.70 -5.68 6.77
N LEU A 125 4.98 -4.59 6.81
CA LEU A 125 3.99 -4.20 5.81
C LEU A 125 4.29 -2.80 5.32
N MET A 126 4.11 -2.57 4.02
CA MET A 126 4.25 -1.26 3.41
C MET A 126 3.02 -0.91 2.58
N LYS A 127 2.55 0.32 2.71
CA LYS A 127 1.43 0.81 1.92
C LYS A 127 1.84 1.05 0.48
N ILE A 128 1.11 0.45 -0.46
CA ILE A 128 1.31 0.65 -1.90
C ILE A 128 0.37 1.75 -2.39
N LYS A 129 0.93 2.75 -3.02
CA LYS A 129 0.17 3.83 -3.65
C LYS A 129 -0.12 3.44 -5.11
N LYS A 130 -1.36 3.05 -5.39
CA LYS A 130 -1.80 2.81 -6.77
C LYS A 130 -1.92 4.13 -7.50
N VAL A 131 -1.23 4.26 -8.62
CA VAL A 131 -1.40 5.39 -9.55
C VAL A 131 -2.43 4.95 -10.59
N GLN A 132 -3.57 5.63 -10.62
CA GLN A 132 -4.51 5.48 -11.74
C GLN A 132 -4.03 6.39 -12.86
N ALA A 133 -3.68 5.79 -13.99
CA ALA A 133 -3.43 6.55 -15.20
C ALA A 133 -4.78 7.10 -15.70
N THR A 134 -4.98 8.41 -15.55
CA THR A 134 -6.12 9.08 -16.19
C THR A 134 -5.74 9.30 -17.66
N THR A 135 -6.34 8.56 -18.56
CA THR A 135 -6.21 8.80 -19.99
C THR A 135 -6.97 10.08 -20.29
N VAL A 136 -6.24 11.15 -20.53
CA VAL A 136 -6.83 12.38 -21.08
C VAL A 136 -7.02 12.14 -22.57
N THR A 137 -8.26 12.03 -23.01
CA THR A 137 -8.59 12.05 -24.44
C THR A 137 -8.32 13.46 -24.93
N VAL A 138 -7.18 13.65 -25.58
CA VAL A 138 -6.92 14.90 -26.30
C VAL A 138 -7.85 14.85 -27.52
N TYR A 139 -8.89 15.66 -27.50
CA TYR A 139 -9.64 15.94 -28.72
C TYR A 139 -8.68 16.64 -29.67
N GLN A 140 -8.23 15.93 -30.71
CA GLN A 140 -7.64 16.60 -31.84
C GLN A 140 -8.76 17.46 -32.43
N ASN A 141 -8.64 18.77 -32.25
CA ASN A 141 -9.40 19.71 -33.05
C ASN A 141 -9.00 19.38 -34.50
N THR A 142 -9.84 18.64 -35.20
CA THR A 142 -9.78 18.59 -36.64
C THR A 142 -9.98 20.05 -37.10
N LEU A 143 -8.90 20.66 -37.53
CA LEU A 143 -8.98 21.91 -38.29
C LEU A 143 -10.00 21.63 -39.39
N SER A 144 -11.10 22.34 -39.39
CA SER A 144 -12.13 22.19 -40.41
C SER A 144 -11.45 22.36 -41.78
N GLU A 145 -11.83 21.53 -42.74
CA GLU A 145 -11.31 21.56 -44.12
C GLU A 145 -11.34 22.99 -44.73
N GLU A 146 -12.15 23.84 -44.20
CA GLU A 146 -12.29 25.23 -44.61
C GLU A 146 -11.03 26.09 -44.39
N VAL A 147 -10.16 25.73 -43.44
CA VAL A 147 -8.90 26.46 -43.19
C VAL A 147 -7.79 26.03 -44.14
N VAL A 148 -7.86 24.83 -44.68
CA VAL A 148 -6.88 24.30 -45.64
C VAL A 148 -7.10 24.92 -47.00
N ASP A 149 -8.35 25.20 -47.39
CA ASP A 149 -8.71 25.79 -48.67
C ASP A 149 -8.30 27.26 -48.79
N GLN A 150 -8.29 28.02 -47.68
CA GLN A 150 -7.79 29.38 -47.64
C GLN A 150 -6.26 29.50 -47.72
N ALA A 151 -5.53 28.48 -47.28
CA ALA A 151 -4.06 28.46 -47.36
C ALA A 151 -3.51 28.12 -48.74
N THR A 152 -4.30 27.46 -49.60
CA THR A 152 -3.92 27.09 -50.98
C THR A 152 -4.28 28.12 -52.01
N SER A 153 -5.09 29.13 -51.70
CA SER A 153 -5.57 30.15 -52.68
C SER A 153 -4.63 31.36 -52.85
N THR A 154 -3.49 31.41 -52.21
CA THR A 154 -2.51 32.52 -52.33
C THR A 154 -1.20 32.10 -53.00
N ILE A 155 -1.25 31.28 -54.04
CA ILE A 155 -0.11 31.17 -54.95
C ILE A 155 -0.30 32.23 -56.03
N ASN A 156 0.28 33.38 -55.77
CA ASN A 156 0.39 34.45 -56.72
C ASN A 156 1.46 34.07 -57.78
N THR A 157 1.04 33.52 -58.89
CA THR A 157 1.88 33.31 -60.07
C THR A 157 2.12 34.67 -60.72
N GLY A 158 3.21 35.34 -60.31
CA GLY A 158 3.71 36.52 -61.00
C GLY A 158 4.07 36.16 -62.43
N ALA A 159 3.21 36.51 -63.38
CA ALA A 159 3.51 36.45 -64.81
C ALA A 159 4.49 37.58 -65.13
N VAL A 160 5.73 37.21 -65.49
CA VAL A 160 6.68 38.14 -66.11
C VAL A 160 6.43 38.07 -67.61
N THR A 161 5.88 39.12 -68.13
CA THR A 161 5.77 39.33 -69.60
C THR A 161 7.06 39.99 -70.09
N PRO A 162 7.56 39.66 -71.30
CA PRO A 162 8.82 40.17 -71.88
C PRO A 162 8.77 41.64 -72.30
#